data_565314623a6e62396cdc64e7e2481086
#
_entry.id   565314623a6e62396cdc64e7e2481086
#
_cell.length_a   1.000
_cell.length_b   1.000
_cell.length_c   1.000
_cell.angle_alpha   90.00
_cell.angle_beta   90.00
_cell.angle_gamma   90.00
#
_symmetry.space_group_name_H-M   'P 1'
#
loop_
_entity.id
_entity.type
_entity.pdbx_description
1 polymer ?
#
loop_
_entity_poly.entity_id
_entity_poly.type
_entity_poly.pdbx_seq_one_letter_code
_entity_poly.pdbx_strand_id
1 'polypeptide(L)'
;MDRNEVFEQLRDATVTVLGVDRDAVTENARFFADLDADSLDLVELVMALEERFDVTIPEEELDGINTVGNALDLLLGKLGAPTP
;
A
#
# COMPACT_ATOMS: atom_id res chain seq x y z
N MET A 1 -1.43 2.97 15.46
CA MET A 1 -2.25 3.64 14.45
C MET A 1 -3.49 2.82 14.17
N ASP A 2 -4.62 3.49 13.98
CA ASP A 2 -5.81 2.75 13.60
C ASP A 2 -5.84 2.53 12.08
N ARG A 3 -6.78 1.72 11.64
CA ARG A 3 -6.91 1.35 10.23
C ARG A 3 -7.03 2.57 9.32
N ASN A 4 -7.82 3.55 9.74
CA ASN A 4 -8.06 4.73 8.93
C ASN A 4 -6.80 5.58 8.75
N GLU A 5 -6.01 5.72 9.79
CA GLU A 5 -4.76 6.45 9.71
C GLU A 5 -3.77 5.76 8.77
N VAL A 6 -3.69 4.44 8.87
CA VAL A 6 -2.81 3.67 7.99
C VAL A 6 -3.27 3.81 6.54
N PHE A 7 -4.58 3.73 6.32
CA PHE A 7 -5.13 3.88 4.97
C PHE A 7 -4.81 5.27 4.40
N GLU A 8 -4.96 6.33 5.19
CA GLU A 8 -4.69 7.68 4.72
C GLU A 8 -3.22 7.86 4.33
N GLN A 9 -2.31 7.29 5.11
CA GLN A 9 -0.90 7.36 4.77
C GLN A 9 -0.55 6.51 3.55
N LEU A 10 -1.19 5.36 3.43
CA LEU A 10 -1.05 4.52 2.23
C LEU A 10 -1.54 5.28 1.00
N ARG A 11 -2.68 5.95 1.11
CA ARG A 11 -3.23 6.75 0.03
C ARG A 11 -2.26 7.87 -0.37
N ASP A 12 -1.71 8.58 0.61
CA ASP A 12 -0.75 9.66 0.34
C ASP A 12 0.47 9.14 -0.41
N ALA A 13 1.01 8.02 0.01
CA ALA A 13 2.16 7.42 -0.65
C ALA A 13 1.81 7.01 -2.08
N THR A 14 0.63 6.42 -2.27
CA THR A 14 0.17 5.99 -3.58
C THR A 14 0.02 7.17 -4.53
N VAL A 15 -0.58 8.25 -4.06
CA VAL A 15 -0.72 9.48 -4.86
C VAL A 15 0.66 10.01 -5.26
N THR A 16 1.58 10.03 -4.32
CA THR A 16 2.93 10.57 -4.58
C THR A 16 3.70 9.72 -5.58
N VAL A 17 3.66 8.41 -5.43
CA VAL A 17 4.46 7.51 -6.27
C VAL A 17 3.81 7.31 -7.64
N LEU A 18 2.51 7.10 -7.68
CA LEU A 18 1.81 6.79 -8.93
C LEU A 18 1.29 8.01 -9.67
N GLY A 19 1.19 9.14 -8.99
CA GLY A 19 0.67 10.37 -9.62
C GLY A 19 -0.81 10.28 -9.95
N VAL A 20 -1.58 9.54 -9.18
CA VAL A 20 -3.02 9.38 -9.40
C VAL A 20 -3.80 10.32 -8.51
N ASP A 21 -5.08 10.52 -8.84
CA ASP A 21 -5.95 11.33 -8.02
C ASP A 21 -6.21 10.64 -6.69
N ARG A 22 -6.26 11.42 -5.63
CA ARG A 22 -6.53 10.92 -4.31
C ARG A 22 -7.85 10.14 -4.24
N ASP A 23 -8.87 10.64 -4.93
CA ASP A 23 -10.18 10.01 -4.96
C ASP A 23 -10.19 8.65 -5.68
N ALA A 24 -9.20 8.40 -6.52
CA ALA A 24 -9.09 7.12 -7.20
C ALA A 24 -8.52 6.03 -6.28
N VAL A 25 -7.89 6.42 -5.19
CA VAL A 25 -7.25 5.47 -4.28
C VAL A 25 -8.25 5.01 -3.22
N THR A 26 -9.02 3.99 -3.58
CA THR A 26 -9.98 3.35 -2.67
C THR A 26 -9.46 1.96 -2.33
N GLU A 27 -10.02 1.34 -1.30
CA GLU A 27 -9.58 0.00 -0.92
C GLU A 27 -9.79 -1.03 -2.02
N ASN A 28 -10.80 -0.84 -2.85
CA ASN A 28 -11.10 -1.75 -3.94
C ASN A 28 -10.30 -1.47 -5.22
N ALA A 29 -9.58 -0.37 -5.27
CA ALA A 29 -8.82 0.00 -6.46
C ALA A 29 -7.70 -1.03 -6.68
N ARG A 30 -7.58 -1.49 -7.92
CA ARG A 30 -6.52 -2.41 -8.31
C ARG A 30 -5.34 -1.59 -8.82
N PHE A 31 -4.14 -1.91 -8.35
CA PHE A 31 -2.97 -1.11 -8.72
C PHE A 31 -2.71 -1.12 -10.22
N PHE A 32 -2.77 -2.28 -10.86
CA PHE A 32 -2.47 -2.37 -12.28
C PHE A 32 -3.65 -1.95 -13.15
N ALA A 33 -4.84 -2.44 -12.84
CA ALA A 33 -6.00 -2.21 -13.70
C ALA A 33 -6.66 -0.85 -13.49
N ASP A 34 -6.72 -0.38 -12.26
CA ASP A 34 -7.44 0.86 -11.95
C ASP A 34 -6.53 2.06 -11.78
N LEU A 35 -5.33 1.86 -11.25
CA LEU A 35 -4.38 2.95 -11.00
C LEU A 35 -3.26 3.00 -12.03
N ASP A 36 -3.29 2.10 -13.00
CA ASP A 36 -2.36 2.09 -14.11
C ASP A 36 -0.89 2.00 -13.69
N ALA A 37 -0.65 1.30 -12.59
CA ALA A 37 0.70 1.07 -12.11
C ALA A 37 1.33 -0.08 -12.89
N ASP A 38 2.66 -0.07 -12.97
CA ASP A 38 3.39 -1.22 -13.48
C ASP A 38 4.20 -1.84 -12.31
N SER A 39 4.95 -2.88 -12.61
CA SER A 39 5.70 -3.60 -11.57
C SER A 39 6.74 -2.71 -10.89
N LEU A 40 7.38 -1.83 -11.63
CA LEU A 40 8.36 -0.91 -11.06
C LEU A 40 7.69 0.10 -10.14
N ASP A 41 6.54 0.61 -10.55
CA ASP A 41 5.77 1.52 -9.71
C ASP A 41 5.39 0.86 -8.39
N LEU A 42 4.99 -0.40 -8.44
CA LEU A 42 4.62 -1.11 -7.23
C LEU A 42 5.82 -1.29 -6.30
N VAL A 43 6.98 -1.62 -6.86
CA VAL A 43 8.21 -1.74 -6.08
C VAL A 43 8.56 -0.40 -5.41
N GLU A 44 8.46 0.68 -6.14
CA GLU A 44 8.73 2.01 -5.60
C GLU A 44 7.75 2.37 -4.49
N LEU A 45 6.48 2.05 -4.68
CA LEU A 45 5.46 2.29 -3.67
C LEU A 45 5.78 1.49 -2.40
N VAL A 46 6.12 0.22 -2.55
CA VAL A 46 6.45 -0.63 -1.40
C VAL A 46 7.64 -0.07 -0.65
N MET A 47 8.67 0.39 -1.36
CA MET A 47 9.84 0.99 -0.71
C MET A 47 9.45 2.24 0.09
N ALA A 48 8.58 3.07 -0.47
CA ALA A 48 8.09 4.25 0.23
C ALA A 48 7.31 3.87 1.49
N LEU A 49 6.53 2.80 1.42
CA LEU A 49 5.78 2.33 2.57
C LEU A 49 6.69 1.75 3.65
N GLU A 50 7.73 1.04 3.24
CA GLU A 50 8.71 0.52 4.20
C GLU A 50 9.36 1.64 4.99
N GLU A 51 9.72 2.73 4.33
CA GLU A 51 10.32 3.87 5.00
C GLU A 51 9.31 4.60 5.87
N ARG A 52 8.11 4.79 5.36
CA ARG A 52 7.09 5.57 6.06
C ARG A 52 6.61 4.88 7.33
N PHE A 53 6.48 3.57 7.30
CA PHE A 53 5.95 2.80 8.40
C PHE A 53 7.03 2.05 9.19
N ASP A 54 8.27 2.12 8.76
CA ASP A 54 9.40 1.43 9.39
C ASP A 54 9.14 -0.08 9.46
N VAL A 55 8.75 -0.66 8.34
CA VAL A 55 8.46 -2.09 8.23
C VAL A 55 9.27 -2.67 7.08
N THR A 56 9.39 -3.99 7.06
CA THR A 56 10.04 -4.71 5.97
C THR A 56 9.00 -5.54 5.24
N ILE A 57 8.93 -5.34 3.92
CA ILE A 57 8.00 -6.08 3.09
C ILE A 57 8.82 -6.90 2.09
N PRO A 58 8.99 -8.20 2.34
CA PRO A 58 9.76 -9.06 1.43
C PRO A 58 9.13 -9.08 0.03
N GLU A 59 9.96 -9.21 -0.98
CA GLU A 59 9.52 -9.21 -2.36
C GLU A 59 8.46 -10.28 -2.63
N GLU A 60 8.58 -11.43 -2.00
CA GLU A 60 7.62 -12.52 -2.17
C GLU A 60 6.22 -12.17 -1.69
N GLU A 61 6.08 -11.21 -0.78
CA GLU A 61 4.78 -10.76 -0.32
C GLU A 61 4.09 -9.84 -1.32
N LEU A 62 4.84 -9.32 -2.29
CA LEU A 62 4.27 -8.47 -3.33
C LEU A 62 3.28 -9.23 -4.22
N ASP A 63 3.46 -10.51 -4.35
CA ASP A 63 2.58 -11.34 -5.18
C ASP A 63 1.14 -11.34 -4.67
N GLY A 64 0.95 -11.08 -3.38
CA GLY A 64 -0.38 -11.02 -2.79
C GLY A 64 -1.02 -9.65 -2.86
N ILE A 65 -0.31 -8.64 -3.38
CA ILE A 65 -0.82 -7.28 -3.43
C ILE A 65 -1.40 -7.01 -4.82
N ASN A 66 -2.71 -6.97 -4.88
CA ASN A 66 -3.42 -6.65 -6.12
C ASN A 66 -4.21 -5.35 -5.97
N THR A 67 -4.82 -5.14 -4.82
CA THR A 67 -5.63 -3.95 -4.54
C THR A 67 -5.00 -3.12 -3.43
N VAL A 68 -5.46 -1.88 -3.32
CA VAL A 68 -5.06 -1.02 -2.20
C VAL A 68 -5.42 -1.69 -0.87
N GLY A 69 -6.57 -2.34 -0.81
CA GLY A 69 -6.98 -3.07 0.39
C GLY A 69 -6.02 -4.19 0.77
N ASN A 70 -5.47 -4.90 -0.22
CA ASN A 70 -4.46 -5.93 0.06
C ASN A 70 -3.22 -5.31 0.70
N ALA A 71 -2.78 -4.17 0.18
CA ALA A 71 -1.63 -3.47 0.74
C ALA A 71 -1.92 -2.96 2.15
N LEU A 72 -3.14 -2.48 2.37
CA LEU A 72 -3.55 -2.01 3.68
C LEU A 72 -3.52 -3.15 4.70
N ASP A 73 -4.07 -4.30 4.34
CA ASP A 73 -4.08 -5.46 5.23
C ASP A 73 -2.66 -5.93 5.55
N LEU A 74 -1.79 -5.91 4.56
CA LEU A 74 -0.40 -6.28 4.77
C LEU A 74 0.28 -5.32 5.75
N LEU A 75 0.07 -4.02 5.57
CA LEU A 75 0.64 -3.01 6.46
C LEU A 75 0.13 -3.18 7.89
N LEU A 76 -1.17 -3.41 8.05
CA LEU A 76 -1.74 -3.60 9.37
C LEU A 76 -1.11 -4.80 10.07
N GLY A 77 -0.87 -5.87 9.32
CA GLY A 77 -0.20 -7.04 9.87
C GLY A 77 1.23 -6.74 10.29
N LYS A 78 1.95 -5.96 9.48
CA LYS A 78 3.34 -5.60 9.77
C LYS A 78 3.46 -4.64 10.94
N LEU A 79 2.48 -3.77 11.14
CA LEU A 79 2.50 -2.79 12.21
C LEU A 79 2.17 -3.38 13.57
N GLY A 80 2.14 -4.69 13.65
CA GLY A 80 1.95 -5.32 14.93
C GLY A 80 0.53 -5.19 15.41
N ALA A 81 -0.43 -5.40 14.49
CA ALA A 81 -1.79 -5.62 14.92
C ALA A 81 -1.68 -6.61 16.06
N PRO A 82 -2.29 -6.32 17.20
CA PRO A 82 -2.05 -7.13 18.37
C PRO A 82 -2.33 -8.58 18.05
N THR A 83 -1.27 -9.34 18.11
CA THR A 83 -1.44 -10.76 18.10
C THR A 83 -2.20 -11.10 19.35
N PRO A 84 -3.21 -11.86 19.22
CA PRO A 84 -3.93 -12.33 20.39
C PRO A 84 -3.01 -13.06 21.34
#